data_976618c8785907f218aba733592411f9
#
_entry.id   976618c8785907f218aba733592411f9
#
_cell.length_a   1.000
_cell.length_b   1.000
_cell.length_c   1.000
_cell.angle_alpha   90.00
_cell.angle_beta   90.00
_cell.angle_gamma   90.00
#
_symmetry.space_group_name_H-M   'P 1'
#
loop_
_entity.id
_entity.type
_entity.pdbx_description
1 polymer ?
#
loop_
_entity_poly.entity_id
_entity_poly.type
_entity_poly.pdbx_seq_one_letter_code
_entity_poly.pdbx_strand_id
1 'polypeptide(L)'
;MNLRKEIQHIYLVGAKSLGAYGGYETFVYKLTEYHQNKENIKYHVACKANGDGCMEESKFEGVTKINDHEFELHNAHCFKIDVPQIGPAQAIYYDVAALKACCEHIRKNQIPHPIVYIMACRIGPFAGHFYSPGRDSPDRGGRWLSRLVFPWAFISKICLPYSSIFIYFL
;
A
#
# COMPACT_ATOMS: atom_id res chain seq x y z
N MET A 1 -4.46 8.52 34.53
CA MET A 1 -4.59 9.05 33.14
C MET A 1 -4.18 7.91 32.21
N ASN A 2 -5.18 7.17 31.68
CA ASN A 2 -4.90 6.01 30.83
C ASN A 2 -4.56 6.53 29.43
N LEU A 3 -3.27 6.66 29.12
CA LEU A 3 -2.81 6.90 27.76
C LEU A 3 -3.20 5.66 26.95
N ARG A 4 -4.31 5.73 26.19
CA ARG A 4 -4.59 4.72 25.16
C ARG A 4 -3.36 4.68 24.25
N LYS A 5 -2.65 3.56 24.28
CA LYS A 5 -1.49 3.32 23.42
C LYS A 5 -2.00 3.36 21.98
N GLU A 6 -1.65 4.42 21.25
CA GLU A 6 -2.07 4.61 19.87
C GLU A 6 -1.48 3.49 19.02
N ILE A 7 -2.33 2.81 18.26
CA ILE A 7 -1.89 1.73 17.36
C ILE A 7 -1.33 2.38 16.10
N GLN A 8 -0.08 2.07 15.77
CA GLN A 8 0.52 2.49 14.52
C GLN A 8 0.06 1.58 13.38
N HIS A 9 -0.67 2.14 12.43
CA HIS A 9 -1.12 1.44 11.22
C HIS A 9 -0.09 1.59 10.11
N ILE A 10 0.36 0.45 9.56
CA ILE A 10 1.37 0.39 8.49
C ILE A 10 0.80 -0.37 7.31
N TYR A 11 0.70 0.31 6.17
CA TYR A 11 0.22 -0.25 4.90
C TYR A 11 1.40 -0.66 4.03
N LEU A 12 1.42 -1.92 3.59
CA LEU A 12 2.46 -2.49 2.76
C LEU A 12 1.91 -2.72 1.34
N VAL A 13 2.50 -2.05 0.36
CA VAL A 13 2.08 -2.08 -1.04
C VAL A 13 3.23 -2.51 -1.93
N GLY A 14 2.97 -3.44 -2.85
CA GLY A 14 3.96 -3.90 -3.84
C GLY A 14 4.35 -5.37 -3.74
N ALA A 15 4.10 -6.05 -2.62
CA ALA A 15 4.14 -7.51 -2.58
C ALA A 15 2.88 -8.09 -3.25
N LYS A 16 2.99 -9.20 -3.97
CA LYS A 16 1.85 -9.86 -4.60
C LYS A 16 1.08 -10.77 -3.63
N SER A 17 1.77 -11.28 -2.61
CA SER A 17 1.24 -12.16 -1.58
C SER A 17 2.10 -12.09 -0.32
N LEU A 18 1.72 -12.82 0.73
CA LEU A 18 2.59 -13.06 1.87
C LEU A 18 3.23 -14.45 1.72
N GLY A 19 4.57 -14.52 1.79
CA GLY A 19 5.31 -15.76 1.87
C GLY A 19 5.40 -16.60 0.58
N ALA A 20 4.94 -16.09 -0.57
CA ALA A 20 5.27 -16.70 -1.85
C ALA A 20 6.75 -16.49 -2.19
N TYR A 21 7.22 -17.19 -3.24
CA TYR A 21 8.57 -16.99 -3.73
C TYR A 21 8.75 -15.56 -4.28
N GLY A 22 9.59 -14.79 -3.62
CA GLY A 22 9.91 -13.41 -4.00
C GLY A 22 10.51 -12.64 -2.83
N GLY A 23 11.33 -11.62 -3.11
CA GLY A 23 11.99 -10.84 -2.08
C GLY A 23 11.01 -10.05 -1.22
N TYR A 24 10.06 -9.38 -1.83
CA TYR A 24 9.05 -8.58 -1.12
C TYR A 24 8.05 -9.44 -0.37
N GLU A 25 7.60 -10.55 -0.96
CA GLU A 25 6.68 -11.50 -0.37
C GLU A 25 7.27 -12.15 0.89
N THR A 26 8.53 -12.58 0.81
CA THR A 26 9.27 -13.13 1.95
C THR A 26 9.50 -12.06 3.03
N PHE A 27 9.86 -10.85 2.63
CA PHE A 27 10.06 -9.74 3.56
C PHE A 27 8.78 -9.41 4.34
N VAL A 28 7.65 -9.25 3.64
CA VAL A 28 6.36 -8.94 4.28
C VAL A 28 5.93 -10.05 5.24
N TYR A 29 6.07 -11.31 4.83
CA TYR A 29 5.75 -12.45 5.68
C TYR A 29 6.58 -12.44 6.98
N LYS A 30 7.91 -12.32 6.86
CA LYS A 30 8.81 -12.31 8.01
C LYS A 30 8.63 -11.09 8.91
N LEU A 31 8.31 -9.94 8.34
CA LEU A 31 8.02 -8.72 9.09
C LEU A 31 6.75 -8.86 9.94
N THR A 32 5.67 -9.37 9.35
CA THR A 32 4.40 -9.59 10.05
C THR A 32 4.50 -10.70 11.07
N GLU A 33 5.23 -11.80 10.77
CA GLU A 33 5.55 -12.88 11.70
C GLU A 33 6.34 -12.35 12.91
N TYR A 34 7.38 -11.57 12.68
CA TYR A 34 8.21 -11.00 13.76
C TYR A 34 7.43 -10.07 14.68
N HIS A 35 6.47 -9.35 14.15
CA HIS A 35 5.65 -8.40 14.90
C HIS A 35 4.27 -8.94 15.32
N GLN A 36 4.00 -10.24 15.14
CA GLN A 36 2.67 -10.81 15.40
C GLN A 36 2.13 -10.58 16.82
N ASN A 37 3.02 -10.44 17.81
CA ASN A 37 2.67 -10.20 19.22
C ASN A 37 2.78 -8.71 19.62
N LYS A 38 2.96 -7.79 18.67
CA LYS A 38 3.07 -6.35 18.93
C LYS A 38 1.70 -5.69 18.87
N GLU A 39 1.09 -5.40 20.02
CA GLU A 39 -0.23 -4.77 20.12
C GLU A 39 -0.26 -3.31 19.65
N ASN A 40 0.89 -2.65 19.59
CA ASN A 40 0.99 -1.24 19.19
C ASN A 40 1.24 -1.03 17.68
N ILE A 41 1.28 -2.11 16.90
CA ILE A 41 1.46 -2.06 15.45
C ILE A 41 0.40 -2.95 14.80
N LYS A 42 -0.27 -2.45 13.76
CA LYS A 42 -1.17 -3.23 12.90
C LYS A 42 -0.74 -3.07 11.46
N TYR A 43 -0.46 -4.17 10.78
CA TYR A 43 -0.16 -4.18 9.37
C TYR A 43 -1.42 -4.29 8.51
N HIS A 44 -1.37 -3.69 7.33
CA HIS A 44 -2.38 -3.81 6.28
C HIS A 44 -1.65 -4.13 4.99
N VAL A 45 -1.95 -5.27 4.39
CA VAL A 45 -1.20 -5.80 3.25
C VAL A 45 -2.11 -6.00 2.06
N ALA A 46 -1.78 -5.35 0.95
CA ALA A 46 -2.45 -5.63 -0.32
C ALA A 46 -1.84 -6.88 -0.95
N CYS A 47 -2.68 -7.82 -1.39
CA CYS A 47 -2.29 -9.05 -2.07
C CYS A 47 -3.05 -9.19 -3.38
N LYS A 48 -2.49 -9.93 -4.36
CA LYS A 48 -3.22 -10.30 -5.57
C LYS A 48 -4.23 -11.40 -5.26
N ALA A 49 -5.44 -11.26 -5.77
CA ALA A 49 -6.49 -12.26 -5.66
C ALA A 49 -6.32 -13.40 -6.69
N ASN A 50 -5.74 -13.10 -7.86
CA ASN A 50 -5.69 -14.00 -9.00
C ASN A 50 -4.42 -13.82 -9.84
N GLY A 51 -4.15 -14.82 -10.70
CA GLY A 51 -3.01 -14.82 -11.61
C GLY A 51 -1.69 -15.20 -10.95
N ASP A 52 -0.60 -15.00 -11.66
CA ASP A 52 0.74 -15.40 -11.21
C ASP A 52 1.15 -14.69 -9.92
N GLY A 53 1.61 -15.48 -8.95
CA GLY A 53 2.03 -15.03 -7.63
C GLY A 53 0.89 -14.52 -6.73
N CYS A 54 -0.37 -14.90 -7.01
CA CYS A 54 -1.51 -14.54 -6.14
C CYS A 54 -1.40 -15.18 -4.76
N MET A 55 -2.17 -14.64 -3.81
CA MET A 55 -2.24 -15.17 -2.46
C MET A 55 -3.05 -16.48 -2.42
N GLU A 56 -2.41 -17.53 -1.94
CA GLU A 56 -3.02 -18.84 -1.69
C GLU A 56 -3.10 -19.07 -0.18
N GLU A 57 -4.23 -18.73 0.43
CA GLU A 57 -4.45 -18.78 1.88
C GLU A 57 -4.26 -20.21 2.45
N SER A 58 -4.64 -21.23 1.67
CA SER A 58 -4.54 -22.64 2.08
C SER A 58 -3.12 -23.14 2.33
N LYS A 59 -2.12 -22.41 1.89
CA LYS A 59 -0.70 -22.76 2.10
C LYS A 59 -0.15 -22.29 3.44
N PHE A 60 -0.93 -21.53 4.21
CA PHE A 60 -0.45 -20.92 5.45
C PHE A 60 -1.32 -21.33 6.63
N GLU A 61 -0.67 -21.70 7.73
CA GLU A 61 -1.34 -21.94 9.01
C GLU A 61 -1.69 -20.60 9.68
N GLY A 62 -2.78 -20.59 10.45
CA GLY A 62 -3.19 -19.40 11.22
C GLY A 62 -3.89 -18.32 10.41
N VAL A 63 -4.24 -18.57 9.17
CA VAL A 63 -5.07 -17.65 8.38
C VAL A 63 -6.50 -17.65 8.92
N THR A 64 -7.01 -16.47 9.22
CA THR A 64 -8.41 -16.25 9.60
C THR A 64 -9.12 -15.52 8.46
N LYS A 65 -10.01 -16.20 7.76
CA LYS A 65 -10.80 -15.61 6.67
C LYS A 65 -11.87 -14.67 7.25
N ILE A 66 -11.91 -13.43 6.78
CA ILE A 66 -12.93 -12.44 7.13
C ILE A 66 -14.06 -12.49 6.09
N ASN A 67 -13.70 -12.41 4.81
CA ASN A 67 -14.61 -12.54 3.66
C ASN A 67 -13.82 -13.06 2.44
N ASP A 68 -14.42 -13.06 1.25
CA ASP A 68 -13.75 -13.60 0.05
C ASP A 68 -12.55 -12.75 -0.41
N HIS A 69 -12.50 -11.48 -0.02
CA HIS A 69 -11.45 -10.54 -0.39
C HIS A 69 -10.56 -10.10 0.79
N GLU A 70 -10.88 -10.51 2.02
CA GLU A 70 -10.15 -10.09 3.21
C GLU A 70 -9.86 -11.26 4.15
N PHE A 71 -8.68 -11.29 4.72
CA PHE A 71 -8.24 -12.27 5.71
C PHE A 71 -7.23 -11.66 6.68
N GLU A 72 -7.00 -12.32 7.80
CA GLU A 72 -5.93 -12.00 8.73
C GLU A 72 -4.89 -13.10 8.75
N LEU A 73 -3.62 -12.71 8.81
CA LEU A 73 -2.47 -13.59 9.02
C LEU A 73 -1.44 -12.88 9.89
N HIS A 74 -0.98 -13.54 10.97
CA HIS A 74 -0.17 -12.93 12.01
C HIS A 74 -0.90 -11.72 12.62
N ASN A 75 -0.31 -10.50 12.59
CA ASN A 75 -1.03 -9.28 12.97
C ASN A 75 -1.40 -8.40 11.77
N ALA A 76 -1.45 -8.98 10.59
CA ALA A 76 -1.74 -8.28 9.35
C ALA A 76 -3.18 -8.50 8.89
N HIS A 77 -3.90 -7.42 8.63
CA HIS A 77 -5.12 -7.42 7.84
C HIS A 77 -4.75 -7.37 6.37
N CYS A 78 -5.15 -8.38 5.62
CA CYS A 78 -4.79 -8.55 4.22
C CYS A 78 -6.03 -8.40 3.35
N PHE A 79 -5.91 -7.67 2.25
CA PHE A 79 -6.99 -7.53 1.26
C PHE A 79 -6.50 -7.92 -0.13
N LYS A 80 -7.34 -8.69 -0.82
CA LYS A 80 -7.08 -9.24 -2.14
C LYS A 80 -7.59 -8.30 -3.22
N ILE A 81 -6.74 -8.01 -4.17
CA ILE A 81 -7.02 -7.16 -5.33
C ILE A 81 -7.17 -8.02 -6.57
N ASP A 82 -8.33 -7.97 -7.20
CA ASP A 82 -8.55 -8.60 -8.50
C ASP A 82 -7.79 -7.87 -9.60
N VAL A 83 -7.07 -8.63 -10.40
CA VAL A 83 -6.22 -8.10 -11.47
C VAL A 83 -6.70 -8.61 -12.82
N PRO A 84 -7.06 -7.73 -13.77
CA PRO A 84 -7.48 -8.12 -15.10
C PRO A 84 -6.32 -8.71 -15.90
N GLN A 85 -6.61 -9.65 -16.80
CA GLN A 85 -5.63 -10.32 -17.65
C GLN A 85 -5.23 -9.44 -18.85
N ILE A 86 -4.46 -8.39 -18.58
CA ILE A 86 -4.04 -7.36 -19.54
C ILE A 86 -2.54 -7.39 -19.86
N GLY A 87 -1.92 -8.57 -19.77
CA GLY A 87 -0.51 -8.75 -20.06
C GLY A 87 0.41 -7.95 -19.13
N PRO A 88 1.50 -7.33 -19.60
CA PRO A 88 2.46 -6.62 -18.76
C PRO A 88 1.88 -5.45 -17.93
N ALA A 89 0.76 -4.87 -18.38
CA ALA A 89 0.09 -3.78 -17.67
C ALA A 89 -0.53 -4.21 -16.33
N GLN A 90 -0.72 -5.52 -16.11
CA GLN A 90 -1.24 -6.06 -14.84
C GLN A 90 -0.48 -5.58 -13.61
N ALA A 91 0.85 -5.49 -13.72
CA ALA A 91 1.68 -5.10 -12.58
C ALA A 91 1.41 -3.65 -12.15
N ILE A 92 1.25 -2.76 -13.13
CA ILE A 92 0.95 -1.36 -12.88
C ILE A 92 -0.48 -1.22 -12.35
N TYR A 93 -1.43 -1.93 -12.96
CA TYR A 93 -2.81 -1.96 -12.49
C TYR A 93 -2.89 -2.39 -11.03
N TYR A 94 -2.19 -3.49 -10.67
CA TYR A 94 -2.14 -3.99 -9.31
C TYR A 94 -1.60 -2.95 -8.33
N ASP A 95 -0.47 -2.33 -8.63
CA ASP A 95 0.16 -1.34 -7.75
C ASP A 95 -0.77 -0.13 -7.51
N VAL A 96 -1.45 0.36 -8.55
CA VAL A 96 -2.40 1.47 -8.45
C VAL A 96 -3.65 1.07 -7.67
N ALA A 97 -4.22 -0.10 -7.96
CA ALA A 97 -5.42 -0.61 -7.29
C ALA A 97 -5.15 -0.90 -5.80
N ALA A 98 -3.99 -1.48 -5.48
CA ALA A 98 -3.56 -1.72 -4.11
C ALA A 98 -3.43 -0.42 -3.32
N LEU A 99 -2.79 0.59 -3.89
CA LEU A 99 -2.68 1.90 -3.26
C LEU A 99 -4.05 2.56 -3.04
N LYS A 100 -4.93 2.47 -4.04
CA LYS A 100 -6.30 2.98 -3.94
C LYS A 100 -7.06 2.30 -2.79
N ALA A 101 -7.00 0.98 -2.71
CA ALA A 101 -7.63 0.22 -1.63
C ALA A 101 -7.10 0.61 -0.24
N CYS A 102 -5.78 0.80 -0.10
CA CYS A 102 -5.18 1.33 1.14
C CYS A 102 -5.77 2.69 1.51
N CYS A 103 -5.84 3.63 0.57
CA CYS A 103 -6.36 4.97 0.80
C CYS A 103 -7.85 4.96 1.16
N GLU A 104 -8.64 4.08 0.54
CA GLU A 104 -10.05 3.89 0.86
C GLU A 104 -10.24 3.33 2.27
N HIS A 105 -9.43 2.34 2.66
CA HIS A 105 -9.45 1.77 4.01
C HIS A 105 -9.05 2.81 5.07
N ILE A 106 -8.00 3.59 4.85
CA ILE A 106 -7.57 4.69 5.74
C ILE A 106 -8.71 5.69 5.94
N ARG A 107 -9.36 6.09 4.86
CA ARG A 107 -10.44 7.07 4.87
C ARG A 107 -11.70 6.55 5.57
N LYS A 108 -12.11 5.32 5.21
CA LYS A 108 -13.30 4.67 5.80
C LYS A 108 -13.17 4.48 7.31
N ASN A 109 -11.99 4.12 7.78
CA ASN A 109 -11.75 3.84 9.20
C ASN A 109 -11.15 5.05 9.96
N GLN A 110 -11.01 6.20 9.31
CA GLN A 110 -10.46 7.44 9.90
C GLN A 110 -9.15 7.21 10.66
N ILE A 111 -8.25 6.43 10.06
CA ILE A 111 -7.01 6.01 10.70
C ILE A 111 -6.07 7.21 10.85
N PRO A 112 -5.67 7.56 12.08
CA PRO A 112 -4.75 8.67 12.30
C PRO A 112 -3.33 8.25 11.94
N HIS A 113 -2.56 9.17 11.40
CA HIS A 113 -1.11 9.03 11.15
C HIS A 113 -0.67 7.70 10.50
N PRO A 114 -1.35 7.21 9.42
CA PRO A 114 -0.96 5.95 8.78
C PRO A 114 0.39 6.08 8.09
N ILE A 115 1.19 5.01 8.12
CA ILE A 115 2.40 4.87 7.31
C ILE A 115 2.06 4.03 6.09
N VAL A 116 2.34 4.53 4.89
CA VAL A 116 2.22 3.76 3.64
C VAL A 116 3.61 3.48 3.12
N TYR A 117 3.97 2.19 3.08
CA TYR A 117 5.27 1.72 2.65
C TYR A 117 5.16 1.05 1.29
N ILE A 118 5.76 1.68 0.28
CA ILE A 118 5.71 1.22 -1.12
C ILE A 118 7.02 0.54 -1.47
N MET A 119 6.97 -0.78 -1.68
CA MET A 119 8.12 -1.63 -1.97
C MET A 119 8.44 -1.76 -3.46
N ALA A 120 7.47 -1.52 -4.33
CA ALA A 120 7.67 -1.56 -5.77
C ALA A 120 7.05 -0.33 -6.42
N CYS A 121 7.87 0.47 -7.09
CA CYS A 121 7.43 1.71 -7.74
C CYS A 121 7.30 1.52 -9.25
N ARG A 122 6.25 0.82 -9.72
CA ARG A 122 5.90 0.72 -11.15
C ARG A 122 4.91 1.82 -11.58
N ILE A 123 4.57 2.70 -10.66
CA ILE A 123 3.63 3.81 -10.84
C ILE A 123 4.28 5.01 -11.57
N GLY A 124 5.63 5.05 -11.66
CA GLY A 124 6.38 6.17 -12.22
C GLY A 124 5.89 6.72 -13.56
N PRO A 125 5.61 5.89 -14.59
CA PRO A 125 5.10 6.35 -15.87
C PRO A 125 3.71 7.01 -15.82
N PHE A 126 2.90 6.65 -14.82
CA PHE A 126 1.52 7.15 -14.65
C PHE A 126 1.42 8.36 -13.73
N ALA A 127 2.42 8.62 -12.91
CA ALA A 127 2.42 9.78 -12.01
C ALA A 127 2.25 11.11 -12.79
N GLY A 128 2.75 11.19 -14.03
CA GLY A 128 2.60 12.37 -14.88
C GLY A 128 1.19 12.58 -15.45
N HIS A 129 0.37 11.53 -15.57
CA HIS A 129 -0.96 11.61 -16.19
C HIS A 129 -2.04 12.13 -15.22
N PHE A 130 -1.79 12.03 -13.94
CA PHE A 130 -2.72 12.47 -12.89
C PHE A 130 -2.37 13.85 -12.31
N TYR A 131 -1.29 14.45 -12.78
CA TYR A 131 -0.93 15.82 -12.44
C TYR A 131 -1.45 16.78 -13.52
N SER A 132 -2.66 17.28 -13.34
CA SER A 132 -3.06 18.54 -13.96
C SER A 132 -2.75 19.66 -12.97
N PRO A 133 -1.70 20.46 -13.16
CA PRO A 133 -1.53 21.66 -12.38
C PRO A 133 -2.69 22.57 -12.69
N GLY A 134 -3.44 22.95 -11.67
CA GLY A 134 -4.37 24.05 -11.75
C GLY A 134 -3.61 25.23 -12.39
N ARG A 135 -4.16 25.75 -13.46
CA ARG A 135 -3.65 26.86 -14.24
C ARG A 135 -3.72 28.11 -13.37
N ASP A 136 -2.70 28.38 -12.58
CA ASP A 136 -2.50 29.69 -12.00
C ASP A 136 -1.01 29.97 -11.80
N SER A 137 -0.58 30.96 -12.60
CA SER A 137 0.55 31.85 -12.55
C SER A 137 1.97 31.36 -12.88
N PRO A 138 2.68 32.24 -13.64
CA PRO A 138 4.01 31.96 -14.14
C PRO A 138 5.05 32.51 -13.18
N ASP A 139 5.89 31.68 -12.63
CA ASP A 139 7.19 32.17 -12.17
C ASP A 139 8.33 31.38 -12.79
N ARG A 140 9.27 32.15 -13.33
CA ARG A 140 10.39 31.71 -14.15
C ARG A 140 11.59 31.50 -13.24
N GLY A 141 12.07 30.27 -13.16
CA GLY A 141 13.40 30.04 -12.65
C GLY A 141 13.52 28.91 -11.61
N GLY A 142 13.67 27.65 -12.05
CA GLY A 142 13.94 26.57 -11.11
C GLY A 142 13.81 25.18 -11.77
N ARG A 143 14.71 24.89 -12.69
CA ARG A 143 14.44 23.90 -13.76
C ARG A 143 14.92 22.52 -13.49
N TRP A 144 15.34 21.91 -12.59
CA TRP A 144 15.83 20.49 -12.65
C TRP A 144 15.64 19.61 -11.41
N LEU A 145 15.26 20.17 -10.25
CA LEU A 145 15.05 19.39 -9.03
C LEU A 145 13.58 18.97 -8.78
N SER A 146 12.63 19.53 -9.53
CA SER A 146 11.19 19.26 -9.34
C SER A 146 10.71 17.93 -9.95
N ARG A 147 11.53 17.22 -10.71
CA ARG A 147 11.13 15.96 -11.37
C ARG A 147 11.22 14.71 -10.51
N LEU A 148 11.93 14.72 -9.40
CA LEU A 148 12.06 13.60 -8.47
C LEU A 148 11.05 13.64 -7.30
N VAL A 149 10.31 14.73 -7.15
CA VAL A 149 9.30 14.90 -6.07
C VAL A 149 7.89 14.46 -6.52
N PHE A 150 7.73 14.02 -7.76
CA PHE A 150 6.45 13.73 -8.41
C PHE A 150 5.60 12.60 -7.81
N PRO A 151 6.13 11.47 -7.35
CA PRO A 151 5.30 10.42 -6.75
C PRO A 151 4.59 10.87 -5.48
N TRP A 152 5.22 11.72 -4.69
CA TRP A 152 4.67 12.23 -3.43
C TRP A 152 3.40 13.07 -3.62
N ALA A 153 3.41 14.03 -4.54
CA ALA A 153 2.27 14.94 -4.75
C ALA A 153 1.02 14.22 -5.28
N PHE A 154 1.22 13.11 -6.02
CA PHE A 154 0.12 12.26 -6.50
C PHE A 154 -0.52 11.48 -5.35
N ILE A 155 0.28 10.84 -4.52
CA ILE A 155 -0.19 10.02 -3.39
C ILE A 155 -0.86 10.91 -2.34
N SER A 156 -0.31 12.09 -2.06
CA SER A 156 -0.93 13.04 -1.14
C SER A 156 -2.30 13.52 -1.61
N LYS A 157 -2.53 13.67 -2.92
CA LYS A 157 -3.85 14.04 -3.47
C LYS A 157 -4.88 12.92 -3.44
N ILE A 158 -4.47 11.64 -3.57
CA ILE A 158 -5.38 10.51 -3.44
C ILE A 158 -5.82 10.31 -1.99
N CYS A 159 -4.92 10.57 -1.04
CA CYS A 159 -5.14 10.28 0.38
C CYS A 159 -5.57 11.50 1.22
N LEU A 160 -5.61 12.72 0.67
CA LEU A 160 -6.06 13.91 1.42
C LEU A 160 -7.58 13.84 1.74
N PRO A 161 -7.97 14.09 2.99
CA PRO A 161 -7.65 15.30 3.77
C PRO A 161 -6.84 15.08 5.08
N TYR A 162 -6.13 14.01 5.25
CA TYR A 162 -5.36 13.77 6.47
C TYR A 162 -3.92 14.25 6.31
N SER A 163 -3.53 15.22 7.10
CA SER A 163 -2.26 15.97 7.03
C SER A 163 -1.00 15.21 7.49
N SER A 164 -1.05 13.88 7.66
CA SER A 164 0.04 13.13 8.29
C SER A 164 0.21 11.71 7.72
N ILE A 165 0.16 11.56 6.39
CA ILE A 165 0.53 10.28 5.75
C ILE A 165 2.02 10.30 5.47
N PHE A 166 2.76 9.39 6.09
CA PHE A 166 4.18 9.17 5.79
C PHE A 166 4.31 8.08 4.73
N ILE A 167 4.97 8.41 3.63
CA ILE A 167 5.18 7.49 2.51
C ILE A 167 6.67 7.23 2.39
N TYR A 168 7.03 5.96 2.45
CA TYR A 168 8.40 5.49 2.25
C TYR A 168 8.48 4.67 0.97
N PHE A 169 9.53 4.93 0.18
CA PHE A 169 9.88 4.15 -1.00
C PHE A 169 11.17 3.37 -0.71
N LEU A 170 11.22 2.13 -1.15
CA LEU A 170 12.42 1.31 -1.26
C LEU A 170 12.97 1.35 -2.68
#